data_aa62bf71ea12359d19d310335dfd8992
#
_entry.id   aa62bf71ea12359d19d310335dfd8992
#
_cell.length_a   1.000
_cell.length_b   1.000
_cell.length_c   1.000
_cell.angle_alpha   90.00
_cell.angle_beta   90.00
_cell.angle_gamma   90.00
#
_symmetry.space_group_name_H-M   'P 1'
#
loop_
_entity.id
_entity.type
_entity.pdbx_description
1 polymer ?
#
loop_
_entity_poly.entity_id
_entity_poly.type
_entity_poly.pdbx_seq_one_letter_code
_entity_poly.pdbx_strand_id
1 'polypeptide(L)'
;MIAFAIKSSHERGMGHLYRSIRISKSLKSKKIIFFINNHKKSLQILKDNKILFKVIDYSKKDWIDKIQKKFQISTWINDRLNTSVAENIKLYKEIKLINFDDLGGGARYAHVNICPLIFKKKIQGKKIFQGIKYLPIEKIKSKYIRKRTKIKNILIS
;
A
#
# COMPACT_ATOMS: atom_id res chain seq x y z
N MET A 1 3.58 -3.91 -16.21
CA MET A 1 2.48 -4.14 -15.23
C MET A 1 2.80 -3.46 -13.91
N ILE A 2 1.80 -2.92 -13.21
CA ILE A 2 1.96 -2.37 -11.85
C ILE A 2 1.51 -3.43 -10.84
N ALA A 3 2.36 -3.74 -9.87
CA ALA A 3 2.08 -4.68 -8.80
C ALA A 3 1.88 -3.94 -7.46
N PHE A 4 0.85 -4.33 -6.71
CA PHE A 4 0.64 -3.93 -5.33
C PHE A 4 0.88 -5.12 -4.42
N ALA A 5 1.82 -5.02 -3.48
CA ALA A 5 2.03 -6.01 -2.44
C ALA A 5 1.44 -5.50 -1.12
N ILE A 6 0.42 -6.20 -0.63
CA ILE A 6 -0.40 -5.75 0.50
C ILE A 6 -0.46 -6.86 1.55
N LYS A 7 -0.37 -6.49 2.81
CA LYS A 7 -0.61 -7.38 3.93
C LYS A 7 -1.76 -6.82 4.77
N SER A 8 -2.85 -7.56 4.88
CA SER A 8 -4.02 -7.17 5.66
C SER A 8 -4.43 -8.29 6.63
N SER A 9 -4.91 -7.91 7.80
CA SER A 9 -5.47 -8.82 8.81
C SER A 9 -6.46 -8.06 9.68
N HIS A 10 -7.21 -8.76 10.53
CA HIS A 10 -8.06 -8.11 11.52
C HIS A 10 -7.26 -7.23 12.49
N GLU A 11 -6.10 -7.71 12.95
CA GLU A 11 -5.23 -7.00 13.88
C GLU A 11 -4.56 -5.75 13.28
N ARG A 12 -4.17 -5.83 11.99
CA ARG A 12 -3.50 -4.74 11.28
C ARG A 12 -4.45 -3.76 10.61
N GLY A 13 -5.75 -4.10 10.62
CA GLY A 13 -6.76 -3.32 9.91
C GLY A 13 -6.74 -3.49 8.40
N MET A 14 -7.72 -2.86 7.76
CA MET A 14 -7.95 -2.92 6.31
C MET A 14 -7.45 -1.66 5.58
N GLY A 15 -6.84 -0.72 6.30
CA GLY A 15 -6.43 0.58 5.76
C GLY A 15 -5.51 0.48 4.55
N HIS A 16 -4.51 -0.41 4.60
CA HIS A 16 -3.58 -0.67 3.51
C HIS A 16 -4.30 -1.15 2.24
N LEU A 17 -5.28 -2.05 2.38
CA LEU A 17 -6.07 -2.56 1.26
C LEU A 17 -6.90 -1.44 0.61
N TYR A 18 -7.66 -0.69 1.40
CA TYR A 18 -8.51 0.39 0.88
C TYR A 18 -7.69 1.51 0.24
N ARG A 19 -6.54 1.87 0.84
CA ARG A 19 -5.60 2.83 0.26
C ARG A 19 -5.12 2.36 -1.11
N SER A 20 -4.66 1.12 -1.19
CA SER A 20 -4.15 0.55 -2.44
C SER A 20 -5.23 0.45 -3.51
N ILE A 21 -6.47 0.11 -3.16
CA ILE A 21 -7.62 0.11 -4.07
C ILE A 21 -7.88 1.53 -4.62
N ARG A 22 -7.88 2.54 -3.77
CA ARG A 22 -8.07 3.93 -4.21
C ARG A 22 -6.98 4.38 -5.17
N ILE A 23 -5.72 4.10 -4.83
CA ILE A 23 -4.58 4.42 -5.68
C ILE A 23 -4.72 3.69 -7.02
N SER A 24 -5.02 2.41 -7.02
CA SER A 24 -5.14 1.63 -8.26
C SER A 24 -6.22 2.17 -9.20
N LYS A 25 -7.37 2.62 -8.65
CA LYS A 25 -8.45 3.24 -9.41
C LYS A 25 -8.05 4.60 -10.00
N SER A 26 -7.15 5.34 -9.36
CA SER A 26 -6.66 6.63 -9.88
C SER A 26 -5.58 6.50 -10.95
N LEU A 27 -4.94 5.33 -11.05
CA LEU A 27 -3.92 5.07 -12.05
C LEU A 27 -4.57 4.79 -13.42
N LYS A 28 -4.05 5.44 -14.46
CA LYS A 28 -4.53 5.23 -15.84
C LYS A 28 -4.08 3.87 -16.44
N SER A 29 -3.29 3.09 -15.72
CA SER A 29 -2.81 1.80 -16.18
C SER A 29 -3.90 0.74 -16.14
N LYS A 30 -4.07 0.01 -17.25
CA LYS A 30 -5.02 -1.13 -17.36
C LYS A 30 -4.42 -2.46 -16.83
N LYS A 31 -3.11 -2.52 -16.58
CA LYS A 31 -2.41 -3.76 -16.15
C LYS A 31 -1.94 -3.63 -14.71
N ILE A 32 -2.87 -3.85 -13.78
CA ILE A 32 -2.62 -3.81 -12.33
C ILE A 32 -2.92 -5.18 -11.74
N ILE A 33 -2.06 -5.64 -10.82
CA ILE A 33 -2.25 -6.88 -10.07
C ILE A 33 -1.95 -6.65 -8.59
N PHE A 34 -2.74 -7.30 -7.72
CA PHE A 34 -2.54 -7.28 -6.27
C PHE A 34 -1.98 -8.62 -5.79
N PHE A 35 -0.92 -8.57 -5.02
CA PHE A 35 -0.37 -9.69 -4.26
C PHE A 35 -0.75 -9.49 -2.80
N ILE A 36 -1.48 -10.43 -2.22
CA ILE A 36 -2.08 -10.28 -0.89
C ILE A 36 -1.98 -11.59 -0.11
N ASN A 37 -1.84 -11.51 1.22
CA ASN A 37 -1.93 -12.69 2.08
C ASN A 37 -3.34 -13.27 2.11
N ASN A 38 -3.46 -14.54 2.52
CA ASN A 38 -4.76 -15.20 2.65
C ASN A 38 -5.57 -14.60 3.83
N HIS A 39 -6.47 -13.68 3.52
CA HIS A 39 -7.41 -13.10 4.48
C HIS A 39 -8.79 -12.98 3.82
N LYS A 40 -9.75 -13.81 4.25
CA LYS A 40 -11.06 -14.03 3.61
C LYS A 40 -11.78 -12.72 3.24
N LYS A 41 -11.90 -11.80 4.21
CA LYS A 41 -12.58 -10.51 3.99
C LYS A 41 -11.88 -9.63 2.93
N SER A 42 -10.55 -9.62 2.92
CA SER A 42 -9.77 -8.86 1.93
C SER A 42 -9.92 -9.42 0.53
N LEU A 43 -9.93 -10.74 0.40
CA LEU A 43 -10.12 -11.41 -0.90
C LEU A 43 -11.52 -11.13 -1.45
N GLN A 44 -12.56 -11.13 -0.58
CA GLN A 44 -13.91 -10.77 -1.00
C GLN A 44 -13.97 -9.33 -1.51
N ILE A 45 -13.39 -8.37 -0.78
CA ILE A 45 -13.35 -6.96 -1.21
C ILE A 45 -12.67 -6.80 -2.57
N LEU A 46 -11.57 -7.51 -2.83
CA LEU A 46 -10.90 -7.46 -4.13
C LEU A 46 -11.78 -8.02 -5.26
N LYS A 47 -12.50 -9.12 -5.02
CA LYS A 47 -13.47 -9.70 -5.96
C LYS A 47 -14.60 -8.71 -6.27
N ASP A 48 -15.21 -8.12 -5.24
CA ASP A 48 -16.31 -7.16 -5.38
C ASP A 48 -15.88 -5.91 -6.18
N ASN A 49 -14.62 -5.52 -6.03
CA ASN A 49 -14.02 -4.41 -6.82
C ASN A 49 -13.48 -4.84 -8.18
N LYS A 50 -13.63 -6.11 -8.59
CA LYS A 50 -13.14 -6.67 -9.87
C LYS A 50 -11.63 -6.46 -10.08
N ILE A 51 -10.85 -6.52 -9.01
CA ILE A 51 -9.40 -6.33 -9.03
C ILE A 51 -8.71 -7.68 -9.22
N LEU A 52 -7.79 -7.76 -10.17
CA LEU A 52 -6.95 -8.94 -10.36
C LEU A 52 -6.01 -9.12 -9.17
N PHE A 53 -6.00 -10.30 -8.55
CA PHE A 53 -5.12 -10.58 -7.43
C PHE A 53 -4.58 -12.02 -7.44
N LYS A 54 -3.49 -12.21 -6.69
CA LYS A 54 -2.91 -13.51 -6.35
C LYS A 54 -2.68 -13.56 -4.84
N VAL A 55 -3.02 -14.70 -4.23
CA VAL A 55 -2.71 -14.96 -2.83
C VAL A 55 -1.25 -15.36 -2.70
N ILE A 56 -0.57 -14.73 -1.76
CA ILE A 56 0.87 -14.92 -1.50
C ILE A 56 1.08 -15.28 -0.03
N ASP A 57 1.95 -16.24 0.18
CA ASP A 57 2.51 -16.54 1.48
C ASP A 57 3.82 -15.76 1.68
N TYR A 58 3.74 -14.65 2.39
CA TYR A 58 4.88 -13.76 2.66
C TYR A 58 5.93 -14.35 3.61
N SER A 59 5.68 -15.52 4.21
CA SER A 59 6.67 -16.21 5.03
C SER A 59 7.72 -16.96 4.20
N LYS A 60 7.40 -17.29 2.96
CA LYS A 60 8.30 -17.98 2.03
C LYS A 60 9.36 -17.03 1.51
N LYS A 61 10.66 -17.41 1.64
CA LYS A 61 11.78 -16.56 1.19
C LYS A 61 11.83 -16.31 -0.32
N ASP A 62 11.22 -17.16 -1.12
CA ASP A 62 11.25 -17.16 -2.60
C ASP A 62 10.00 -16.53 -3.26
N TRP A 63 9.10 -15.94 -2.48
CA TRP A 63 7.84 -15.43 -2.99
C TRP A 63 8.01 -14.34 -4.08
N ILE A 64 9.01 -13.46 -3.95
CA ILE A 64 9.33 -12.42 -4.93
C ILE A 64 9.82 -13.08 -6.23
N ASP A 65 10.77 -14.00 -6.14
CA ASP A 65 11.38 -14.67 -7.29
C ASP A 65 10.31 -15.41 -8.12
N LYS A 66 9.37 -16.07 -7.43
CA LYS A 66 8.22 -16.75 -8.06
C LYS A 66 7.30 -15.79 -8.80
N ILE A 67 7.12 -14.58 -8.28
CA ILE A 67 6.29 -13.56 -8.94
C ILE A 67 7.03 -12.99 -10.16
N GLN A 68 8.30 -12.61 -10.01
CA GLN A 68 9.09 -12.03 -11.09
C GLN A 68 9.21 -12.96 -12.29
N LYS A 69 9.32 -14.28 -12.06
CA LYS A 69 9.32 -15.28 -13.14
C LYS A 69 8.01 -15.38 -13.93
N LYS A 70 6.88 -15.00 -13.31
CA LYS A 70 5.54 -15.15 -13.93
C LYS A 70 4.97 -13.86 -14.50
N PHE A 71 5.43 -12.71 -14.03
CA PHE A 71 4.83 -11.43 -14.35
C PHE A 71 5.90 -10.40 -14.74
N GLN A 72 5.73 -9.77 -15.89
CA GLN A 72 6.56 -8.63 -16.29
C GLN A 72 6.12 -7.36 -15.53
N ILE A 73 6.70 -7.14 -14.37
CA ILE A 73 6.38 -6.01 -13.50
C ILE A 73 7.39 -4.88 -13.76
N SER A 74 6.89 -3.69 -14.03
CA SER A 74 7.70 -2.48 -14.21
C SER A 74 7.67 -1.56 -12.98
N THR A 75 6.61 -1.63 -12.19
CA THR A 75 6.46 -0.84 -10.96
C THR A 75 5.90 -1.72 -9.86
N TRP A 76 6.54 -1.66 -8.70
CA TRP A 76 6.16 -2.41 -7.51
C TRP A 76 5.82 -1.44 -6.39
N ILE A 77 4.63 -1.60 -5.81
CA ILE A 77 4.13 -0.77 -4.73
C ILE A 77 3.94 -1.66 -3.49
N ASN A 78 4.76 -1.43 -2.47
CA ASN A 78 4.60 -2.06 -1.16
C ASN A 78 3.68 -1.23 -0.28
N ASP A 79 2.57 -1.80 0.15
CA ASP A 79 1.67 -1.24 1.15
C ASP A 79 1.35 -2.30 2.21
N ARG A 80 2.40 -2.76 2.90
CA ARG A 80 2.36 -3.87 3.85
C ARG A 80 3.22 -3.65 5.10
N LEU A 81 3.60 -2.40 5.38
CA LEU A 81 4.54 -1.99 6.42
C LEU A 81 5.97 -2.50 6.16
N ASN A 82 6.74 -2.64 7.22
CA ASN A 82 8.19 -2.83 7.18
C ASN A 82 8.63 -3.92 6.20
N THR A 83 9.40 -3.51 5.20
CA THR A 83 10.04 -4.42 4.26
C THR A 83 11.45 -4.78 4.74
N SER A 84 11.92 -5.97 4.39
CA SER A 84 13.28 -6.40 4.67
C SER A 84 14.25 -5.95 3.57
N VAL A 85 15.55 -5.88 3.94
CA VAL A 85 16.63 -5.62 2.98
C VAL A 85 16.63 -6.67 1.86
N ALA A 86 16.51 -7.95 2.24
CA ALA A 86 16.56 -9.07 1.31
C ALA A 86 15.44 -9.01 0.25
N GLU A 87 14.26 -8.53 0.63
CA GLU A 87 13.14 -8.36 -0.29
C GLU A 87 13.37 -7.21 -1.26
N ASN A 88 13.72 -6.03 -0.75
CA ASN A 88 13.79 -4.84 -1.59
C ASN A 88 15.03 -4.78 -2.47
N ILE A 89 16.15 -5.39 -2.08
CA ILE A 89 17.35 -5.45 -2.90
C ILE A 89 17.12 -6.27 -4.18
N LYS A 90 16.26 -7.29 -4.13
CA LYS A 90 15.88 -8.08 -5.31
C LYS A 90 15.07 -7.27 -6.32
N LEU A 91 14.20 -6.38 -5.82
CA LEU A 91 13.32 -5.55 -6.66
C LEU A 91 14.00 -4.29 -7.21
N TYR A 92 14.91 -3.73 -6.42
CA TYR A 92 15.45 -2.38 -6.62
C TYR A 92 16.17 -2.16 -7.96
N LYS A 93 16.90 -3.16 -8.46
CA LYS A 93 17.73 -3.01 -9.67
C LYS A 93 16.91 -2.99 -10.96
N GLU A 94 15.78 -3.69 -10.98
CA GLU A 94 15.02 -3.99 -12.19
C GLU A 94 13.66 -3.29 -12.24
N ILE A 95 13.12 -2.93 -11.09
CA ILE A 95 11.74 -2.48 -10.95
C ILE A 95 11.67 -1.16 -10.21
N LYS A 96 10.80 -0.24 -10.66
CA LYS A 96 10.53 0.99 -9.91
C LYS A 96 9.81 0.66 -8.61
N LEU A 97 10.49 0.82 -7.47
CA LEU A 97 10.02 0.43 -6.15
C LEU A 97 9.46 1.64 -5.39
N ILE A 98 8.20 1.54 -4.99
CA ILE A 98 7.49 2.55 -4.20
C ILE A 98 6.99 1.90 -2.92
N ASN A 99 7.29 2.48 -1.77
CA ASN A 99 6.82 1.99 -0.48
C ASN A 99 5.87 3.00 0.17
N PHE A 100 4.89 2.49 0.91
CA PHE A 100 4.02 3.26 1.79
C PHE A 100 4.29 2.91 3.25
N ASP A 101 4.49 3.94 4.10
CA ASP A 101 4.69 3.84 5.56
C ASP A 101 5.78 2.82 5.96
N ASP A 102 6.80 2.65 5.15
CA ASP A 102 7.85 1.68 5.36
C ASP A 102 8.98 2.24 6.24
N LEU A 103 9.11 1.70 7.44
CA LEU A 103 10.16 2.01 8.41
C LEU A 103 11.16 0.86 8.56
N GLY A 104 11.05 -0.18 7.76
CA GLY A 104 11.94 -1.34 7.76
C GLY A 104 13.29 -1.08 7.09
N GLY A 105 14.22 -1.97 7.29
CA GLY A 105 15.56 -1.87 6.68
C GLY A 105 15.55 -1.89 5.15
N GLY A 106 14.50 -2.43 4.53
CA GLY A 106 14.30 -2.43 3.08
C GLY A 106 13.95 -1.05 2.51
N ALA A 107 13.41 -0.14 3.32
CA ALA A 107 12.97 1.18 2.88
C ALA A 107 14.05 1.99 2.17
N ARG A 108 15.32 1.85 2.58
CA ARG A 108 16.48 2.54 1.95
C ARG A 108 16.66 2.21 0.46
N TYR A 109 16.16 1.07 0.00
CA TYR A 109 16.22 0.67 -1.40
C TYR A 109 15.01 1.17 -2.21
N ALA A 110 13.98 1.73 -1.56
CA ALA A 110 12.83 2.26 -2.27
C ALA A 110 13.24 3.49 -3.10
N HIS A 111 12.81 3.55 -4.36
CA HIS A 111 12.95 4.73 -5.18
C HIS A 111 12.11 5.89 -4.61
N VAL A 112 10.95 5.55 -4.05
CA VAL A 112 10.05 6.48 -3.38
C VAL A 112 9.50 5.82 -2.12
N ASN A 113 9.55 6.53 -0.99
CA ASN A 113 8.86 6.14 0.23
C ASN A 113 7.85 7.24 0.60
N ILE A 114 6.57 6.91 0.62
CA ILE A 114 5.47 7.83 0.90
C ILE A 114 4.95 7.55 2.31
N CYS A 115 5.07 8.51 3.21
CA CYS A 115 4.68 8.36 4.60
C CYS A 115 3.66 9.45 4.97
N PRO A 116 2.36 9.23 4.72
CA PRO A 116 1.30 10.18 5.05
C PRO A 116 1.22 10.49 6.55
N LEU A 117 1.57 9.53 7.40
CA LEU A 117 1.59 9.69 8.83
C LEU A 117 2.94 10.24 9.31
N ILE A 118 2.94 10.85 10.49
CA ILE A 118 4.15 11.36 11.14
C ILE A 118 4.71 10.27 12.05
N PHE A 119 5.95 9.87 11.81
CA PHE A 119 6.65 8.89 12.61
C PHE A 119 7.80 9.53 13.39
N LYS A 120 8.06 9.04 14.60
CA LYS A 120 9.24 9.46 15.40
C LYS A 120 10.55 8.95 14.81
N LYS A 121 10.51 7.82 14.09
CA LYS A 121 11.69 7.21 13.43
C LYS A 121 12.05 7.94 12.14
N LYS A 122 13.35 8.05 11.86
CA LYS A 122 13.85 8.58 10.59
C LYS A 122 13.37 7.71 9.44
N ILE A 123 12.66 8.31 8.50
CA ILE A 123 12.18 7.65 7.28
C ILE A 123 13.36 7.50 6.31
N GLN A 124 13.43 6.34 5.64
CA GLN A 124 14.45 6.04 4.65
C GLN A 124 13.84 5.89 3.25
N GLY A 125 14.63 6.10 2.22
CA GLY A 125 14.23 6.01 0.80
C GLY A 125 15.04 6.98 -0.04
N LYS A 126 15.16 6.75 -1.34
CA LYS A 126 15.86 7.71 -2.22
C LYS A 126 15.11 9.04 -2.33
N LYS A 127 13.78 8.96 -2.48
CA LYS A 127 12.89 10.11 -2.46
C LYS A 127 11.81 9.89 -1.41
N ILE A 128 11.64 10.85 -0.51
CA ILE A 128 10.71 10.74 0.62
C ILE A 128 9.62 11.79 0.47
N PHE A 129 8.37 11.36 0.58
CA PHE A 129 7.20 12.22 0.67
C PHE A 129 6.52 11.99 2.02
N GLN A 130 6.56 12.98 2.89
CA GLN A 130 6.00 12.88 4.25
C GLN A 130 4.90 13.91 4.48
N GLY A 131 3.89 13.50 5.24
CA GLY A 131 2.83 14.36 5.75
C GLY A 131 1.47 14.08 5.13
N ILE A 132 0.44 14.59 5.80
CA ILE A 132 -0.98 14.30 5.56
C ILE A 132 -1.44 14.64 4.13
N LYS A 133 -0.78 15.59 3.47
CA LYS A 133 -1.09 15.95 2.07
C LYS A 133 -0.90 14.80 1.07
N TYR A 134 -0.17 13.75 1.48
CA TYR A 134 0.05 12.54 0.67
C TYR A 134 -0.88 11.39 1.05
N LEU A 135 -1.83 11.62 1.96
CA LEU A 135 -2.86 10.64 2.28
C LEU A 135 -3.88 10.57 1.14
N PRO A 136 -4.05 9.42 0.48
CA PRO A 136 -5.01 9.28 -0.60
C PRO A 136 -6.44 9.20 -0.03
N ILE A 137 -7.02 10.37 0.16
CA ILE A 137 -8.41 10.54 0.62
C ILE A 137 -9.28 10.86 -0.61
N GLU A 138 -10.41 10.21 -0.73
CA GLU A 138 -11.42 10.62 -1.70
C GLU A 138 -11.95 12.01 -1.33
N LYS A 139 -12.06 12.90 -2.33
CA LYS A 139 -12.79 14.16 -2.15
C LYS A 139 -14.26 13.80 -1.90
N ILE A 140 -14.65 13.80 -0.64
CA ILE A 140 -16.05 13.67 -0.28
C ILE A 140 -16.72 14.96 -0.76
N LYS A 141 -17.54 14.86 -1.80
CA LYS A 141 -18.48 15.90 -2.14
C LYS A 141 -19.58 15.90 -1.07
N SER A 142 -19.28 16.48 0.08
CA SER A 142 -20.29 16.64 1.12
C SER A 142 -21.37 17.59 0.61
N LYS A 143 -22.56 17.06 0.37
CA LYS A 143 -23.76 17.88 0.13
C LYS A 143 -24.26 18.56 1.41
N TYR A 144 -23.69 18.20 2.56
CA TYR A 144 -24.16 18.66 3.87
C TYR A 144 -22.99 19.18 4.72
N ILE A 145 -22.62 20.45 4.51
CA ILE A 145 -21.81 21.18 5.47
C ILE A 145 -22.76 21.69 6.55
N ARG A 146 -22.91 20.96 7.65
CA ARG A 146 -23.60 21.51 8.83
C ARG A 146 -22.66 22.50 9.52
N LYS A 147 -22.96 23.78 9.40
CA LYS A 147 -22.36 24.81 10.28
C LYS A 147 -22.87 24.55 11.70
N ARG A 148 -22.05 23.94 12.54
CA ARG A 148 -22.36 23.79 13.98
C ARG A 148 -21.70 24.90 14.75
N THR A 149 -22.47 25.66 15.50
CA THR A 149 -21.99 26.71 16.39
C THR A 149 -21.51 26.17 17.74
N LYS A 150 -21.88 24.94 18.11
CA LYS A 150 -21.46 24.27 19.35
C LYS A 150 -21.11 22.80 19.09
N ILE A 151 -20.05 22.31 19.71
CA ILE A 151 -19.71 20.89 19.74
C ILE A 151 -20.63 20.22 20.75
N LYS A 152 -21.50 19.31 20.28
CA LYS A 152 -22.40 18.56 21.17
C LYS A 152 -21.87 17.16 21.52
N ASN A 153 -21.07 16.55 20.63
CA ASN A 153 -20.55 15.20 20.82
C ASN A 153 -19.11 15.14 20.32
N ILE A 154 -18.27 14.43 21.06
CA ILE A 154 -16.90 14.08 20.67
C ILE A 154 -16.86 12.56 20.62
N LEU A 155 -16.49 11.99 19.48
CA LEU A 155 -16.21 10.57 19.32
C LEU A 155 -14.71 10.38 19.43
N ILE A 156 -14.28 9.59 20.42
CA ILE A 156 -12.90 9.15 20.56
C ILE A 156 -12.86 7.68 20.13
N SER A 157 -12.08 7.36 19.11
CA SER A 157 -11.91 6.01 18.56
C SER A 157 -10.48 5.53 18.76
#